data_d6dc178c244a699f73e5bd9098ed7159
#
_entry.id   d6dc178c244a699f73e5bd9098ed7159
#
_cell.length_a   1.000
_cell.length_b   1.000
_cell.length_c   1.000
_cell.angle_alpha   90.00
_cell.angle_beta   90.00
_cell.angle_gamma   90.00
#
_symmetry.space_group_name_H-M   'P 1'
#
loop_
_entity.id
_entity.type
_entity.pdbx_description
1 polymer ?
#
loop_
_entity_poly.entity_id
_entity_poly.type
_entity_poly.pdbx_seq_one_letter_code
_entity_poly.pdbx_strand_id
1 'polypeptide(L)'
;LYESLYGMQQDQIKMTVKRDGKKIDLNFKAASEKKYMLGFSYVPDGEPEITEVFVDGAMMKAGVLAGDVITAVDGTKVSTGEELQTYLGEHPLGENAVTITVSRDGKEKEFTVQPTVRTQVSTGFVYNLYREKTNFFGVLKYSAVEVRYWISSTIDSLGLLIKGTFRVNDLSGPVGIVDAIGSSVEEAKSEGTVVMWMQMFYWAILLSANLGVMNLLPLPALDGGRLVFLLIEAVTKKKVNPNIEGMIHFAGFVLLMALMVFVFMNDIKRL
;
A
#
# COMPACT_ATOMS: atom_id res chain seq x y z
N LEU A 1 -1.06 -13.33 -1.06
CA LEU A 1 -1.46 -13.82 0.28
C LEU A 1 -1.68 -12.67 1.26
N TYR A 2 -0.75 -11.70 1.30
CA TYR A 2 -0.81 -10.56 2.21
C TYR A 2 -2.03 -9.65 1.92
N GLU A 3 -2.28 -9.34 0.67
CA GLU A 3 -3.41 -8.49 0.25
C GLU A 3 -4.77 -9.19 0.41
N SER A 4 -4.85 -10.49 0.10
CA SER A 4 -6.08 -11.25 0.36
C SER A 4 -6.37 -11.42 1.85
N LEU A 5 -5.34 -11.38 2.71
CA LEU A 5 -5.49 -11.40 4.17
C LEU A 5 -5.85 -10.01 4.74
N TYR A 6 -5.34 -8.91 4.14
CA TYR A 6 -5.69 -7.55 4.55
C TYR A 6 -7.15 -7.17 4.22
N GLY A 7 -7.67 -7.71 3.09
CA GLY A 7 -9.08 -7.54 2.71
C GLY A 7 -10.05 -8.46 3.44
N MET A 8 -9.55 -9.50 4.10
CA MET A 8 -10.36 -10.45 4.83
C MET A 8 -10.55 -10.00 6.29
N GLN A 9 -11.55 -9.18 6.53
CA GLN A 9 -12.25 -9.16 7.83
C GLN A 9 -13.02 -10.50 8.07
N GLN A 10 -12.57 -11.60 7.47
CA GLN A 10 -13.20 -12.89 7.65
C GLN A 10 -12.67 -13.52 8.93
N ASP A 11 -13.59 -13.91 9.78
CA ASP A 11 -13.33 -14.61 11.05
C ASP A 11 -12.59 -15.96 10.87
N GLN A 12 -12.51 -16.49 9.65
CA GLN A 12 -11.90 -17.78 9.36
C GLN A 12 -11.09 -17.77 8.07
N ILE A 13 -9.82 -18.16 8.19
CA ILE A 13 -8.89 -18.33 7.07
C ILE A 13 -8.84 -19.81 6.72
N LYS A 14 -9.12 -20.12 5.44
CA LYS A 14 -8.96 -21.46 4.88
C LYS A 14 -7.66 -21.50 4.08
N MET A 15 -6.77 -22.40 4.44
CA MET A 15 -5.47 -22.56 3.78
C MET A 15 -5.22 -24.03 3.49
N THR A 16 -4.78 -24.34 2.27
CA THR A 16 -4.30 -25.67 1.90
C THR A 16 -2.78 -25.67 1.92
N VAL A 17 -2.19 -26.48 2.77
CA VAL A 17 -0.73 -26.68 2.85
C VAL A 17 -0.34 -28.05 2.33
N LYS A 18 0.88 -28.17 1.82
CA LYS A 18 1.46 -29.47 1.45
C LYS A 18 2.45 -29.88 2.53
N ARG A 19 2.17 -31.00 3.23
CA ARG A 19 3.04 -31.59 4.24
C ARG A 19 3.29 -33.05 3.88
N ASP A 20 4.54 -33.45 3.78
CA ASP A 20 4.96 -34.82 3.41
C ASP A 20 4.27 -35.32 2.12
N GLY A 21 4.17 -34.44 1.12
CA GLY A 21 3.55 -34.73 -0.17
C GLY A 21 2.01 -34.74 -0.17
N LYS A 22 1.37 -34.67 0.96
CA LYS A 22 -0.12 -34.69 1.11
C LYS A 22 -0.65 -33.25 1.24
N LYS A 23 -1.80 -32.99 0.64
CA LYS A 23 -2.54 -31.73 0.84
C LYS A 23 -3.33 -31.85 2.15
N ILE A 24 -3.20 -30.83 2.98
CA ILE A 24 -3.91 -30.69 4.25
C ILE A 24 -4.62 -29.35 4.24
N ASP A 25 -5.92 -29.36 4.45
CA ASP A 25 -6.71 -28.13 4.56
C ASP A 25 -6.74 -27.70 6.03
N LEU A 26 -6.30 -26.48 6.26
CA LEU A 26 -6.31 -25.84 7.57
C LEU A 26 -7.39 -24.78 7.59
N ASN A 27 -8.12 -24.73 8.69
CA ASN A 27 -9.11 -23.71 8.96
C ASN A 27 -8.79 -23.09 10.32
N PHE A 28 -8.43 -21.81 10.34
CA PHE A 28 -8.02 -21.13 11.56
C PHE A 28 -8.49 -19.68 11.56
N LYS A 29 -8.56 -19.10 12.74
CA LYS A 29 -8.85 -17.68 12.93
C LYS A 29 -7.55 -16.91 13.00
N ALA A 30 -7.45 -15.81 12.23
CA ALA A 30 -6.32 -14.92 12.36
C ALA A 30 -6.37 -14.22 13.74
N ALA A 31 -5.22 -14.12 14.38
CA ALA A 31 -5.10 -13.30 15.57
C ALA A 31 -5.14 -11.83 15.16
N SER A 32 -5.99 -11.05 15.80
CA SER A 32 -6.00 -9.60 15.63
C SER A 32 -5.47 -8.94 16.89
N GLU A 33 -4.43 -8.16 16.75
CA GLU A 33 -3.84 -7.37 17.82
C GLU A 33 -4.04 -5.88 17.55
N LYS A 34 -4.38 -5.14 18.60
CA LYS A 34 -4.38 -3.68 18.53
C LYS A 34 -2.93 -3.21 18.67
N LYS A 35 -2.43 -2.54 17.64
CA LYS A 35 -1.10 -1.92 17.67
C LYS A 35 -1.25 -0.42 17.78
N TYR A 36 -0.62 0.14 18.79
CA TYR A 36 -0.58 1.58 19.01
C TYR A 36 0.62 2.16 18.26
N MET A 37 0.44 3.27 17.57
CA MET A 37 1.47 3.86 16.71
C MET A 37 1.47 5.38 16.85
N LEU A 38 2.66 5.96 16.79
CA LEU A 38 2.84 7.42 16.75
C LEU A 38 2.76 7.96 15.32
N GLY A 39 3.16 7.17 14.31
CA GLY A 39 3.00 7.49 12.89
C GLY A 39 4.05 8.46 12.37
N PHE A 40 5.33 8.08 12.46
CA PHE A 40 6.47 8.81 11.92
C PHE A 40 7.61 7.86 11.55
N SER A 41 8.54 8.35 10.73
CA SER A 41 9.84 7.74 10.47
C SER A 41 10.94 8.66 10.97
N TYR A 42 12.09 8.10 11.34
CA TYR A 42 13.23 8.86 11.86
C TYR A 42 14.55 8.22 11.42
N VAL A 43 15.64 8.97 11.57
CA VAL A 43 16.99 8.48 11.28
C VAL A 43 17.41 7.49 12.37
N PRO A 44 17.68 6.21 12.03
CA PRO A 44 18.08 5.22 13.04
C PRO A 44 19.51 5.43 13.56
N ASP A 45 20.43 5.84 12.68
CA ASP A 45 21.84 6.06 13.01
C ASP A 45 22.11 7.54 13.20
N GLY A 46 22.41 7.96 14.43
CA GLY A 46 22.67 9.35 14.80
C GLY A 46 21.54 10.00 15.56
N GLU A 47 21.41 11.33 15.45
CA GLU A 47 20.32 12.07 16.09
C GLU A 47 18.96 11.63 15.52
N PRO A 48 17.93 11.40 16.38
CA PRO A 48 16.64 10.89 15.94
C PRO A 48 15.80 11.99 15.27
N GLU A 49 16.28 12.47 14.12
CA GLU A 49 15.59 13.43 13.28
C GLU A 49 14.39 12.76 12.60
N ILE A 50 13.24 13.39 12.68
CA ILE A 50 12.02 12.93 12.04
C ILE A 50 12.13 13.18 10.54
N THR A 51 12.21 12.13 9.74
CA THR A 51 12.28 12.20 8.28
C THR A 51 10.91 12.34 7.65
N GLU A 52 9.89 11.74 8.26
CA GLU A 52 8.53 11.75 7.76
C GLU A 52 7.51 11.68 8.90
N VAL A 53 6.41 12.40 8.77
CA VAL A 53 5.24 12.30 9.65
C VAL A 53 4.06 11.82 8.83
N PHE A 54 3.50 10.67 9.20
CA PHE A 54 2.45 10.02 8.41
C PHE A 54 1.13 10.79 8.47
N VAL A 55 0.49 10.90 7.32
CA VAL A 55 -0.84 11.51 7.20
C VAL A 55 -1.83 10.79 8.14
N ASP A 56 -2.63 11.56 8.89
CA ASP A 56 -3.53 11.06 9.92
C ASP A 56 -2.82 10.35 11.12
N GLY A 57 -1.48 10.35 11.17
CA GLY A 57 -0.71 9.83 12.29
C GLY A 57 -0.87 10.66 13.56
N ALA A 58 -0.53 10.06 14.70
CA ALA A 58 -0.60 10.72 16.00
C ALA A 58 0.32 11.94 16.09
N MET A 59 1.54 11.83 15.57
CA MET A 59 2.54 12.91 15.56
C MET A 59 2.06 14.10 14.73
N MET A 60 1.49 13.86 13.55
CA MET A 60 0.94 14.94 12.70
C MET A 60 -0.20 15.68 13.42
N LYS A 61 -1.11 14.95 14.06
CA LYS A 61 -2.22 15.55 14.80
C LYS A 61 -1.77 16.39 15.99
N ALA A 62 -0.64 16.04 16.59
CA ALA A 62 -0.02 16.79 17.65
C ALA A 62 0.76 18.02 17.17
N GLY A 63 1.01 18.17 15.85
CA GLY A 63 1.74 19.30 15.28
C GLY A 63 3.26 19.11 15.23
N VAL A 64 3.73 17.86 15.32
CA VAL A 64 5.12 17.48 15.04
C VAL A 64 5.35 17.47 13.55
N LEU A 65 6.52 17.88 13.09
CA LEU A 65 6.87 18.04 11.67
C LEU A 65 8.12 17.21 11.32
N ALA A 66 8.30 16.94 10.04
CA ALA A 66 9.58 16.47 9.52
C ALA A 66 10.67 17.54 9.76
N GLY A 67 11.89 17.10 10.06
CA GLY A 67 13.01 17.96 10.48
C GLY A 67 13.07 18.25 11.99
N ASP A 68 12.06 17.84 12.78
CA ASP A 68 12.16 17.89 14.24
C ASP A 68 13.13 16.80 14.73
N VAL A 69 14.00 17.11 15.71
CA VAL A 69 14.86 16.12 16.35
C VAL A 69 14.28 15.76 17.71
N ILE A 70 13.97 14.49 17.93
CA ILE A 70 13.42 14.02 19.22
C ILE A 70 14.53 14.07 20.27
N THR A 71 14.31 14.77 21.39
CA THR A 71 15.27 14.91 22.50
C THR A 71 14.83 14.19 23.76
N ALA A 72 13.53 13.93 23.94
CA ALA A 72 13.03 13.12 25.05
C ALA A 72 11.66 12.50 24.73
N VAL A 73 11.38 11.37 25.39
CA VAL A 73 10.07 10.68 25.39
C VAL A 73 9.66 10.46 26.83
N ASP A 74 8.48 10.94 27.22
CA ASP A 74 7.96 10.91 28.61
C ASP A 74 9.00 11.38 29.66
N GLY A 75 9.77 12.42 29.30
CA GLY A 75 10.82 12.99 30.13
C GLY A 75 12.13 12.20 30.12
N THR A 76 12.21 11.03 29.52
CA THR A 76 13.44 10.26 29.33
C THR A 76 14.19 10.79 28.11
N LYS A 77 15.43 11.27 28.32
CA LYS A 77 16.26 11.80 27.23
C LYS A 77 16.67 10.69 26.25
N VAL A 78 16.63 11.00 24.98
CA VAL A 78 17.13 10.18 23.88
C VAL A 78 18.00 11.05 22.98
N SER A 79 19.19 10.54 22.64
CA SER A 79 20.20 11.27 21.87
C SER A 79 20.46 10.62 20.51
N THR A 80 20.08 9.36 20.37
CA THR A 80 20.26 8.58 19.13
C THR A 80 18.98 7.84 18.75
N GLY A 81 18.86 7.51 17.46
CA GLY A 81 17.75 6.70 16.96
C GLY A 81 17.72 5.31 17.60
N GLU A 82 18.89 4.72 17.94
CA GLU A 82 18.95 3.44 18.65
C GLU A 82 18.40 3.55 20.08
N GLU A 83 18.72 4.63 20.80
CA GLU A 83 18.16 4.88 22.14
C GLU A 83 16.64 5.05 22.07
N LEU A 84 16.15 5.79 21.07
CA LEU A 84 14.71 5.94 20.83
C LEU A 84 14.05 4.60 20.54
N GLN A 85 14.65 3.76 19.70
CA GLN A 85 14.14 2.43 19.38
C GLN A 85 14.11 1.54 20.62
N THR A 86 15.18 1.56 21.42
CA THR A 86 15.27 0.80 22.66
C THR A 86 14.19 1.23 23.65
N TYR A 87 14.04 2.54 23.85
CA TYR A 87 13.01 3.09 24.72
C TYR A 87 11.60 2.65 24.31
N LEU A 88 11.27 2.80 23.03
CA LEU A 88 9.93 2.40 22.50
C LEU A 88 9.72 0.87 22.55
N GLY A 89 10.79 0.08 22.52
CA GLY A 89 10.74 -1.37 22.69
C GLY A 89 10.49 -1.79 24.14
N GLU A 90 11.08 -1.09 25.10
CA GLU A 90 10.92 -1.36 26.53
C GLU A 90 9.63 -0.75 27.10
N HIS A 91 9.12 0.31 26.48
CA HIS A 91 7.89 1.02 26.88
C HIS A 91 6.86 0.93 25.75
N PRO A 92 6.18 -0.21 25.58
CA PRO A 92 5.23 -0.41 24.49
C PRO A 92 4.09 0.61 24.58
N LEU A 93 3.77 1.23 23.45
CA LEU A 93 2.70 2.21 23.34
C LEU A 93 1.35 1.58 23.70
N GLY A 94 0.51 2.34 24.38
CA GLY A 94 -0.83 1.95 24.79
C GLY A 94 -1.87 3.01 24.50
N GLU A 95 -2.96 2.99 25.27
CA GLU A 95 -4.06 3.98 25.14
C GLU A 95 -3.69 5.35 25.76
N ASN A 96 -2.62 5.42 26.52
CA ASN A 96 -2.20 6.67 27.17
C ASN A 96 -1.47 7.57 26.17
N ALA A 97 -1.64 8.88 26.36
CA ALA A 97 -0.86 9.86 25.63
C ALA A 97 0.62 9.79 26.04
N VAL A 98 1.51 10.03 25.08
CA VAL A 98 2.96 10.05 25.24
C VAL A 98 3.44 11.49 25.06
N THR A 99 4.32 11.95 25.93
CA THR A 99 4.94 13.27 25.81
C THR A 99 6.21 13.17 24.99
N ILE A 100 6.25 13.86 23.85
CA ILE A 100 7.42 13.91 22.96
C ILE A 100 8.02 15.32 23.03
N THR A 101 9.29 15.41 23.43
CA THR A 101 10.06 16.64 23.37
C THR A 101 10.93 16.63 22.12
N VAL A 102 10.86 17.68 21.33
CA VAL A 102 11.68 17.83 20.13
C VAL A 102 12.45 19.15 20.14
N SER A 103 13.59 19.17 19.47
CA SER A 103 14.31 20.39 19.09
C SER A 103 13.86 20.81 17.69
N ARG A 104 13.28 22.01 17.56
CA ARG A 104 12.89 22.65 16.30
C ARG A 104 13.51 24.02 16.23
N ASP A 105 14.36 24.31 15.24
CA ASP A 105 15.09 25.56 15.09
C ASP A 105 15.92 25.92 16.35
N GLY A 106 16.52 24.90 16.99
CA GLY A 106 17.33 25.07 18.21
C GLY A 106 16.51 25.40 19.47
N LYS A 107 15.19 25.27 19.43
CA LYS A 107 14.28 25.45 20.58
C LYS A 107 13.57 24.16 20.94
N GLU A 108 13.57 23.82 22.21
CA GLU A 108 12.78 22.69 22.69
C GLU A 108 11.28 23.01 22.64
N LYS A 109 10.52 22.05 22.15
CA LYS A 109 9.05 22.05 22.14
C LYS A 109 8.54 20.72 22.63
N GLU A 110 7.51 20.75 23.43
CA GLU A 110 6.86 19.58 24.00
C GLU A 110 5.48 19.37 23.36
N PHE A 111 5.21 18.12 22.96
CA PHE A 111 3.96 17.72 22.33
C PHE A 111 3.36 16.54 23.08
N THR A 112 2.08 16.65 23.42
CA THR A 112 1.31 15.51 23.94
C THR A 112 0.71 14.76 22.76
N VAL A 113 1.18 13.55 22.51
CA VAL A 113 0.83 12.73 21.35
C VAL A 113 -0.07 11.57 21.79
N GLN A 114 -1.29 11.53 21.28
CA GLN A 114 -2.21 10.44 21.54
C GLN A 114 -1.99 9.34 20.49
N PRO A 115 -1.47 8.14 20.85
CA PRO A 115 -1.23 7.09 19.87
C PRO A 115 -2.48 6.70 19.09
N THR A 116 -2.33 6.47 17.80
CA THR A 116 -3.40 5.93 16.96
C THR A 116 -3.41 4.42 17.02
N VAL A 117 -4.62 3.83 17.05
CA VAL A 117 -4.80 2.38 17.09
C VAL A 117 -4.97 1.84 15.67
N ARG A 118 -4.15 0.85 15.30
CA ARG A 118 -4.38 0.01 14.12
C ARG A 118 -4.58 -1.44 14.55
N THR A 119 -5.59 -2.08 13.99
CA THR A 119 -5.76 -3.52 14.15
C THR A 119 -4.83 -4.21 13.17
N GLN A 120 -3.82 -4.90 13.68
CA GLN A 120 -2.93 -5.74 12.87
C GLN A 120 -3.42 -7.17 12.93
N VAL A 121 -3.69 -7.75 11.76
CA VAL A 121 -4.08 -9.14 11.63
C VAL A 121 -2.81 -9.98 11.43
N SER A 122 -2.57 -10.94 12.32
CA SER A 122 -1.45 -11.87 12.24
C SER A 122 -1.94 -13.28 11.93
N THR A 123 -1.31 -13.91 10.94
CA THR A 123 -1.57 -15.31 10.59
C THR A 123 -0.80 -16.31 11.45
N GLY A 124 0.11 -15.82 12.30
CA GLY A 124 0.90 -16.66 13.20
C GLY A 124 2.00 -17.49 12.52
N PHE A 125 2.27 -17.23 11.22
CA PHE A 125 3.37 -17.87 10.52
C PHE A 125 4.13 -16.88 9.65
N VAL A 126 5.43 -17.15 9.48
CA VAL A 126 6.31 -16.44 8.55
C VAL A 126 6.60 -17.38 7.40
N TYR A 127 6.47 -16.90 6.18
CA TYR A 127 6.83 -17.67 5.00
C TYR A 127 8.10 -17.11 4.36
N ASN A 128 8.91 -18.02 3.84
CA ASN A 128 10.13 -17.65 3.14
C ASN A 128 9.89 -17.71 1.63
N LEU A 129 10.35 -16.70 0.91
CA LEU A 129 10.32 -16.71 -0.56
C LEU A 129 11.48 -17.57 -1.08
N TYR A 130 11.22 -18.85 -1.27
CA TYR A 130 12.21 -19.76 -1.88
C TYR A 130 12.26 -19.53 -3.39
N ARG A 131 13.46 -19.29 -3.89
CA ARG A 131 13.76 -19.32 -5.33
C ARG A 131 14.24 -20.72 -5.68
N GLU A 132 13.41 -21.51 -6.33
CA GLU A 132 13.78 -22.80 -6.85
C GLU A 132 14.23 -22.68 -8.33
N LYS A 133 15.33 -23.36 -8.69
CA LYS A 133 15.70 -23.52 -10.10
C LYS A 133 14.63 -24.33 -10.79
N THR A 134 14.09 -23.83 -11.88
CA THR A 134 13.05 -24.53 -12.64
C THR A 134 13.44 -24.64 -14.12
N ASN A 135 12.75 -25.49 -14.87
CA ASN A 135 12.94 -25.64 -16.30
C ASN A 135 12.06 -24.63 -17.08
N PHE A 136 12.24 -24.56 -18.38
CA PHE A 136 11.50 -23.63 -19.25
C PHE A 136 9.98 -23.72 -19.09
N PHE A 137 9.41 -24.94 -19.04
CA PHE A 137 7.96 -25.13 -18.81
C PHE A 137 7.52 -24.68 -17.43
N GLY A 138 8.36 -24.86 -16.42
CA GLY A 138 8.14 -24.33 -15.08
C GLY A 138 8.12 -22.79 -15.07
N VAL A 139 9.03 -22.14 -15.79
CA VAL A 139 9.01 -20.67 -15.94
C VAL A 139 7.68 -20.20 -16.53
N LEU A 140 7.24 -20.79 -17.65
CA LEU A 140 5.95 -20.44 -18.28
C LEU A 140 4.77 -20.62 -17.32
N LYS A 141 4.75 -21.76 -16.60
CA LYS A 141 3.70 -22.04 -15.61
C LYS A 141 3.66 -21.00 -14.49
N TYR A 142 4.82 -20.69 -13.90
CA TYR A 142 4.90 -19.74 -12.80
C TYR A 142 4.63 -18.31 -13.26
N SER A 143 5.05 -17.94 -14.48
CA SER A 143 4.69 -16.64 -15.08
C SER A 143 3.17 -16.49 -15.26
N ALA A 144 2.48 -17.53 -15.71
CA ALA A 144 1.02 -17.51 -15.82
C ALA A 144 0.33 -17.39 -14.44
N VAL A 145 0.88 -18.07 -13.42
CA VAL A 145 0.39 -17.96 -12.05
C VAL A 145 0.58 -16.53 -11.51
N GLU A 146 1.73 -15.93 -11.77
CA GLU A 146 2.05 -14.57 -11.35
C GLU A 146 1.11 -13.53 -12.00
N VAL A 147 0.92 -13.61 -13.31
CA VAL A 147 -0.02 -12.74 -14.02
C VAL A 147 -1.45 -12.87 -13.46
N ARG A 148 -1.89 -14.11 -13.23
CA ARG A 148 -3.20 -14.36 -12.61
C ARG A 148 -3.29 -13.76 -11.21
N TYR A 149 -2.23 -13.87 -10.41
CA TYR A 149 -2.15 -13.30 -9.06
C TYR A 149 -2.35 -11.78 -9.13
N TRP A 150 -1.61 -11.06 -9.98
CA TRP A 150 -1.71 -9.62 -10.10
C TRP A 150 -3.07 -9.16 -10.60
N ILE A 151 -3.66 -9.86 -11.57
CA ILE A 151 -5.02 -9.57 -12.05
C ILE A 151 -6.04 -9.72 -10.90
N SER A 152 -5.97 -10.84 -10.17
CA SER A 152 -6.88 -11.08 -9.04
C SER A 152 -6.69 -10.04 -7.93
N SER A 153 -5.45 -9.71 -7.59
CA SER A 153 -5.11 -8.71 -6.58
C SER A 153 -5.65 -7.32 -6.93
N THR A 154 -5.53 -6.93 -8.22
CA THR A 154 -6.10 -5.66 -8.71
C THR A 154 -7.62 -5.64 -8.57
N ILE A 155 -8.30 -6.73 -8.94
CA ILE A 155 -9.77 -6.84 -8.83
C ILE A 155 -10.19 -6.77 -7.34
N ASP A 156 -9.49 -7.48 -6.46
CA ASP A 156 -9.76 -7.48 -5.03
C ASP A 156 -9.55 -6.08 -4.42
N SER A 157 -8.49 -5.38 -4.81
CA SER A 157 -8.21 -4.00 -4.38
C SER A 157 -9.30 -3.02 -4.83
N LEU A 158 -9.80 -3.16 -6.07
CA LEU A 158 -10.96 -2.39 -6.55
C LEU A 158 -12.22 -2.71 -5.74
N GLY A 159 -12.42 -3.98 -5.39
CA GLY A 159 -13.53 -4.39 -4.53
C GLY A 159 -13.47 -3.74 -3.14
N LEU A 160 -12.29 -3.62 -2.57
CA LEU A 160 -12.07 -2.96 -1.27
C LEU A 160 -12.28 -1.44 -1.36
N LEU A 161 -11.88 -0.82 -2.47
CA LEU A 161 -12.13 0.60 -2.72
C LEU A 161 -13.64 0.89 -2.81
N ILE A 162 -14.40 0.06 -3.55
CA ILE A 162 -15.86 0.19 -3.68
C ILE A 162 -16.55 0.00 -2.32
N LYS A 163 -16.05 -0.90 -1.46
CA LYS A 163 -16.57 -1.12 -0.10
C LYS A 163 -16.22 0.01 0.87
N GLY A 164 -15.43 1.01 0.44
CA GLY A 164 -15.02 2.13 1.29
C GLY A 164 -13.99 1.76 2.36
N THR A 165 -13.33 0.61 2.24
CA THR A 165 -12.26 0.19 3.15
C THR A 165 -11.02 1.09 3.00
N PHE A 166 -10.77 1.56 1.78
CA PHE A 166 -9.75 2.56 1.45
C PHE A 166 -10.41 3.90 1.11
N ARG A 167 -9.77 4.98 1.51
CA ARG A 167 -10.18 6.33 1.13
C ARG A 167 -9.50 6.73 -0.18
N VAL A 168 -10.13 7.63 -0.93
CA VAL A 168 -9.52 8.19 -2.16
C VAL A 168 -8.17 8.85 -1.86
N ASN A 169 -8.01 9.38 -0.66
CA ASN A 169 -6.74 9.94 -0.19
C ASN A 169 -5.64 8.90 0.02
N ASP A 170 -5.96 7.63 0.10
CA ASP A 170 -4.97 6.55 0.25
C ASP A 170 -4.43 6.08 -1.12
N LEU A 171 -5.01 6.59 -2.22
CA LEU A 171 -4.53 6.31 -3.57
C LEU A 171 -3.25 7.11 -3.85
N SER A 172 -2.22 6.41 -4.29
CA SER A 172 -1.02 7.03 -4.83
C SER A 172 -1.26 7.41 -6.28
N GLY A 173 -0.99 8.66 -6.62
CA GLY A 173 -0.99 9.13 -7.98
C GLY A 173 0.36 8.93 -8.67
N PRO A 174 0.57 9.56 -9.84
CA PRO A 174 1.78 9.36 -10.62
C PRO A 174 3.07 9.68 -9.86
N VAL A 175 3.05 10.71 -9.01
CA VAL A 175 4.23 11.13 -8.25
C VAL A 175 4.54 10.13 -7.15
N GLY A 176 3.55 9.70 -6.37
CA GLY A 176 3.72 8.68 -5.34
C GLY A 176 4.12 7.31 -5.91
N ILE A 177 3.66 6.96 -7.12
CA ILE A 177 4.12 5.74 -7.81
C ILE A 177 5.61 5.84 -8.18
N VAL A 178 6.03 6.99 -8.74
CA VAL A 178 7.44 7.20 -9.11
C VAL A 178 8.34 7.15 -7.88
N ASP A 179 7.93 7.77 -6.78
CA ASP A 179 8.65 7.75 -5.51
C ASP A 179 8.76 6.32 -4.95
N ALA A 180 7.66 5.57 -4.91
CA ALA A 180 7.65 4.17 -4.47
C ALA A 180 8.54 3.26 -5.32
N ILE A 181 8.58 3.48 -6.66
CA ILE A 181 9.49 2.76 -7.55
C ILE A 181 10.93 3.15 -7.24
N GLY A 182 11.20 4.45 -7.11
CA GLY A 182 12.55 4.97 -6.82
C GLY A 182 13.12 4.38 -5.54
N SER A 183 12.37 4.48 -4.45
CA SER A 183 12.76 3.96 -3.14
C SER A 183 13.00 2.45 -3.16
N SER A 184 12.09 1.67 -3.76
CA SER A 184 12.24 0.20 -3.81
C SER A 184 13.38 -0.25 -4.74
N VAL A 185 13.69 0.50 -5.79
CA VAL A 185 14.84 0.22 -6.67
C VAL A 185 16.15 0.58 -5.99
N GLU A 186 16.22 1.68 -5.24
CA GLU A 186 17.41 2.06 -4.49
C GLU A 186 17.71 1.04 -3.38
N GLU A 187 16.70 0.58 -2.65
CA GLU A 187 16.83 -0.50 -1.68
C GLU A 187 17.35 -1.79 -2.34
N ALA A 188 16.73 -2.21 -3.45
CA ALA A 188 17.14 -3.40 -4.20
C ALA A 188 18.58 -3.30 -4.77
N LYS A 189 19.03 -2.09 -5.09
CA LYS A 189 20.39 -1.83 -5.58
C LYS A 189 21.44 -2.13 -4.53
N SER A 190 21.16 -1.89 -3.25
CA SER A 190 22.05 -2.23 -2.14
C SER A 190 22.26 -3.75 -2.01
N GLU A 191 21.26 -4.55 -2.41
CA GLU A 191 21.33 -6.01 -2.42
C GLU A 191 22.00 -6.60 -3.70
N GLY A 192 22.22 -5.78 -4.72
CA GLY A 192 22.94 -6.12 -5.93
C GLY A 192 22.15 -5.91 -7.23
N THR A 193 22.90 -5.78 -8.35
CA THR A 193 22.32 -5.42 -9.66
C THR A 193 21.25 -6.40 -10.15
N VAL A 194 21.36 -7.69 -9.85
CA VAL A 194 20.36 -8.69 -10.24
C VAL A 194 19.04 -8.45 -9.50
N VAL A 195 19.11 -8.15 -8.20
CA VAL A 195 17.93 -7.87 -7.36
C VAL A 195 17.24 -6.60 -7.85
N MET A 196 18.02 -5.57 -8.17
CA MET A 196 17.51 -4.32 -8.75
C MET A 196 16.71 -4.56 -10.05
N TRP A 197 17.27 -5.33 -11.01
CA TRP A 197 16.56 -5.64 -12.25
C TRP A 197 15.29 -6.46 -12.01
N MET A 198 15.33 -7.39 -11.07
CA MET A 198 14.14 -8.16 -10.70
C MET A 198 13.04 -7.25 -10.11
N GLN A 199 13.42 -6.27 -9.28
CA GLN A 199 12.48 -5.31 -8.73
C GLN A 199 11.85 -4.43 -9.81
N MET A 200 12.64 -4.00 -10.81
CA MET A 200 12.13 -3.27 -11.96
C MET A 200 11.13 -4.10 -12.79
N PHE A 201 11.43 -5.38 -13.06
CA PHE A 201 10.49 -6.27 -13.73
C PHE A 201 9.21 -6.49 -12.93
N TYR A 202 9.32 -6.62 -11.61
CA TYR A 202 8.16 -6.73 -10.72
C TYR A 202 7.23 -5.52 -10.86
N TRP A 203 7.78 -4.30 -10.82
CA TRP A 203 7.00 -3.08 -11.04
C TRP A 203 6.39 -3.02 -12.44
N ALA A 204 7.10 -3.45 -13.46
CA ALA A 204 6.58 -3.48 -14.82
C ALA A 204 5.38 -4.45 -14.95
N ILE A 205 5.45 -5.63 -14.33
CA ILE A 205 4.36 -6.60 -14.30
C ILE A 205 3.15 -6.03 -13.55
N LEU A 206 3.37 -5.48 -12.35
CA LEU A 206 2.33 -4.86 -11.54
C LEU A 206 1.59 -3.76 -12.29
N LEU A 207 2.32 -2.80 -12.84
CA LEU A 207 1.73 -1.68 -13.59
C LEU A 207 1.00 -2.15 -14.85
N SER A 208 1.55 -3.12 -15.57
CA SER A 208 0.91 -3.68 -16.77
C SER A 208 -0.39 -4.41 -16.42
N ALA A 209 -0.40 -5.20 -15.36
CA ALA A 209 -1.59 -5.90 -14.90
C ALA A 209 -2.68 -4.92 -14.45
N ASN A 210 -2.30 -3.91 -13.66
CA ASN A 210 -3.22 -2.86 -13.22
C ASN A 210 -3.81 -2.11 -14.41
N LEU A 211 -2.97 -1.68 -15.35
CA LEU A 211 -3.43 -0.98 -16.56
C LEU A 211 -4.40 -1.83 -17.39
N GLY A 212 -4.09 -3.13 -17.54
CA GLY A 212 -4.97 -4.06 -18.26
C GLY A 212 -6.34 -4.22 -17.59
N VAL A 213 -6.37 -4.43 -16.28
CA VAL A 213 -7.61 -4.56 -15.51
C VAL A 213 -8.41 -3.26 -15.52
N MET A 214 -7.74 -2.12 -15.28
CA MET A 214 -8.40 -0.82 -15.28
C MET A 214 -9.04 -0.49 -16.64
N ASN A 215 -8.35 -0.79 -17.75
CA ASN A 215 -8.89 -0.56 -19.09
C ASN A 215 -10.10 -1.44 -19.42
N LEU A 216 -10.26 -2.60 -18.77
CA LEU A 216 -11.42 -3.47 -18.93
C LEU A 216 -12.64 -3.06 -18.08
N LEU A 217 -12.48 -2.09 -17.17
CA LEU A 217 -13.62 -1.60 -16.39
C LEU A 217 -14.70 -0.97 -17.30
N PRO A 218 -15.99 -1.16 -16.98
CA PRO A 218 -17.10 -0.62 -17.75
C PRO A 218 -17.27 0.89 -17.52
N LEU A 219 -16.17 1.64 -17.65
CA LEU A 219 -16.15 3.08 -17.47
C LEU A 219 -16.04 3.80 -18.83
N PRO A 220 -16.76 4.90 -19.02
CA PRO A 220 -16.56 5.74 -20.19
C PRO A 220 -15.12 6.22 -20.30
N ALA A 221 -14.64 6.40 -21.54
CA ALA A 221 -13.26 6.70 -21.91
C ALA A 221 -12.25 5.53 -21.83
N LEU A 222 -12.59 4.40 -21.22
CA LEU A 222 -11.78 3.19 -21.22
C LEU A 222 -12.31 2.18 -22.26
N ASP A 223 -11.47 1.19 -22.61
CA ASP A 223 -11.83 0.16 -23.59
C ASP A 223 -13.03 -0.68 -23.13
N GLY A 224 -13.12 -0.97 -21.83
CA GLY A 224 -14.27 -1.65 -21.22
C GLY A 224 -15.59 -0.92 -21.43
N GLY A 225 -15.57 0.42 -21.43
CA GLY A 225 -16.73 1.23 -21.78
C GLY A 225 -17.21 0.98 -23.21
N ARG A 226 -16.29 0.87 -24.18
CA ARG A 226 -16.63 0.49 -25.58
C ARG A 226 -17.18 -0.93 -25.68
N LEU A 227 -16.62 -1.86 -24.91
CA LEU A 227 -17.14 -3.24 -24.86
C LEU A 227 -18.59 -3.27 -24.39
N VAL A 228 -18.99 -2.40 -23.44
CA VAL A 228 -20.39 -2.30 -23.00
C VAL A 228 -21.31 -1.89 -24.16
N PHE A 229 -20.93 -0.89 -24.96
CA PHE A 229 -21.70 -0.48 -26.13
C PHE A 229 -21.82 -1.61 -27.19
N LEU A 230 -20.69 -2.29 -27.46
CA LEU A 230 -20.68 -3.45 -28.37
C LEU A 230 -21.58 -4.59 -27.87
N LEU A 231 -21.60 -4.86 -26.57
CA LEU A 231 -22.50 -5.87 -25.98
C LEU A 231 -23.96 -5.44 -26.08
N ILE A 232 -24.30 -4.17 -25.88
CA ILE A 232 -25.64 -3.64 -26.07
C ILE A 232 -26.07 -3.81 -27.53
N GLU A 233 -25.21 -3.47 -28.48
CA GLU A 233 -25.49 -3.66 -29.93
C GLU A 233 -25.70 -5.14 -30.28
N ALA A 234 -24.87 -6.02 -29.73
CA ALA A 234 -24.98 -7.46 -29.98
C ALA A 234 -26.31 -8.04 -29.47
N VAL A 235 -26.75 -7.60 -28.27
CA VAL A 235 -28.01 -8.07 -27.66
C VAL A 235 -29.23 -7.45 -28.33
N THR A 236 -29.22 -6.13 -28.56
CA THR A 236 -30.36 -5.39 -29.09
C THR A 236 -30.46 -5.50 -30.60
N LYS A 237 -29.40 -5.95 -31.29
CA LYS A 237 -29.24 -5.96 -32.76
C LYS A 237 -29.47 -4.58 -33.40
N LYS A 238 -29.32 -3.51 -32.62
CA LYS A 238 -29.45 -2.12 -33.08
C LYS A 238 -28.15 -1.38 -32.77
N LYS A 239 -27.66 -0.61 -33.76
CA LYS A 239 -26.47 0.24 -33.56
C LYS A 239 -26.79 1.38 -32.61
N VAL A 240 -25.90 1.64 -31.65
CA VAL A 240 -25.94 2.83 -30.80
C VAL A 240 -25.57 4.04 -31.66
N ASN A 241 -26.20 5.17 -31.40
CA ASN A 241 -25.86 6.41 -32.09
C ASN A 241 -24.42 6.84 -31.79
N PRO A 242 -23.51 6.93 -32.79
CA PRO A 242 -22.11 7.25 -32.58
C PRO A 242 -21.89 8.60 -31.86
N ASN A 243 -22.80 9.57 -32.04
CA ASN A 243 -22.71 10.85 -31.37
C ASN A 243 -22.98 10.73 -29.86
N ILE A 244 -23.91 9.85 -29.47
CA ILE A 244 -24.22 9.59 -28.06
C ILE A 244 -23.06 8.84 -27.41
N GLU A 245 -22.55 7.79 -28.06
CA GLU A 245 -21.36 7.05 -27.61
C GLU A 245 -20.17 8.00 -27.42
N GLY A 246 -19.89 8.85 -28.42
CA GLY A 246 -18.82 9.84 -28.36
C GLY A 246 -18.97 10.85 -27.22
N MET A 247 -20.21 11.34 -26.98
CA MET A 247 -20.48 12.25 -25.86
C MET A 247 -20.26 11.58 -24.49
N ILE A 248 -20.69 10.33 -24.33
CA ILE A 248 -20.51 9.58 -23.08
C ILE A 248 -19.01 9.35 -22.82
N HIS A 249 -18.25 8.94 -23.84
CA HIS A 249 -16.80 8.77 -23.74
C HIS A 249 -16.09 10.09 -23.44
N PHE A 250 -16.48 11.19 -24.05
CA PHE A 250 -15.91 12.50 -23.78
C PHE A 250 -16.19 12.96 -22.35
N ALA A 251 -17.41 12.79 -21.85
CA ALA A 251 -17.76 13.11 -20.47
C ALA A 251 -16.94 12.26 -19.47
N GLY A 252 -16.76 10.96 -19.75
CA GLY A 252 -15.91 10.08 -18.95
C GLY A 252 -14.44 10.53 -18.96
N PHE A 253 -13.93 10.94 -20.12
CA PHE A 253 -12.57 11.46 -20.25
C PHE A 253 -12.37 12.71 -19.38
N VAL A 254 -13.30 13.68 -19.43
CA VAL A 254 -13.24 14.90 -18.60
C VAL A 254 -13.26 14.54 -17.11
N LEU A 255 -14.10 13.59 -16.70
CA LEU A 255 -14.18 13.11 -15.32
C LEU A 255 -12.84 12.48 -14.86
N LEU A 256 -12.26 11.60 -15.70
CA LEU A 256 -10.97 10.96 -15.39
C LEU A 256 -9.83 11.97 -15.32
N MET A 257 -9.82 12.97 -16.21
CA MET A 257 -8.84 14.07 -16.16
C MET A 257 -8.98 14.88 -14.87
N ALA A 258 -10.21 15.20 -14.44
CA ALA A 258 -10.45 15.90 -13.19
C ALA A 258 -9.98 15.08 -11.98
N LEU A 259 -10.25 13.77 -11.98
CA LEU A 259 -9.76 12.85 -10.94
C LEU A 259 -8.22 12.79 -10.93
N MET A 260 -7.59 12.69 -12.10
CA MET A 260 -6.12 12.68 -12.20
C MET A 260 -5.50 13.95 -11.62
N VAL A 261 -6.06 15.13 -11.95
CA VAL A 261 -5.58 16.41 -11.39
C VAL A 261 -5.76 16.42 -9.87
N PHE A 262 -6.90 15.94 -9.36
CA PHE A 262 -7.15 15.85 -7.92
C PHE A 262 -6.12 14.97 -7.21
N VAL A 263 -5.89 13.76 -7.72
CA VAL A 263 -4.92 12.81 -7.14
C VAL A 263 -3.49 13.37 -7.23
N PHE A 264 -3.12 13.99 -8.36
CA PHE A 264 -1.82 14.63 -8.52
C PHE A 264 -1.58 15.76 -7.51
N MET A 265 -2.60 16.61 -7.28
CA MET A 265 -2.51 17.66 -6.26
C MET A 265 -2.41 17.08 -4.84
N ASN A 266 -3.05 15.95 -4.59
CA ASN A 266 -2.95 15.27 -3.32
C ASN A 266 -1.55 14.66 -3.10
N ASP A 267 -0.94 14.10 -4.14
CA ASP A 267 0.44 13.60 -4.09
C ASP A 267 1.44 14.71 -3.72
N ILE A 268 1.35 15.86 -4.41
CA ILE A 268 2.24 17.00 -4.12
C ILE A 268 2.11 17.51 -2.67
N LYS A 269 0.94 17.40 -2.07
CA LYS A 269 0.76 17.80 -0.67
C LYS A 269 1.34 16.80 0.33
N ARG A 270 1.67 15.60 -0.12
CA ARG A 270 2.25 14.54 0.70
C ARG A 270 3.77 14.50 0.66
N LEU A 271 4.37 15.11 -0.38
CA LEU A 271 5.81 15.36 -0.49
C LEU A 271 6.22 16.56 0.35
#